data_9555ec957a9561d3d38ba6ff4106c3e3
#
_entry.id   9555ec957a9561d3d38ba6ff4106c3e3
#
_cell.length_a   1.000
_cell.length_b   1.000
_cell.length_c   1.000
_cell.angle_alpha   90.00
_cell.angle_beta   90.00
_cell.angle_gamma   90.00
#
_symmetry.space_group_name_H-M   'P 1'
#
loop_
_entity.id
_entity.type
_entity.pdbx_description
1 polymer ?
#
loop_
_entity_poly.entity_id
_entity_poly.type
_entity_poly.pdbx_seq_one_letter_code
_entity_poly.pdbx_strand_id
1 'polypeptide(L)'
;MNAPKAFAVLGPTAGGKTALALNIAQSLPVEIISLDSALVYRGMDIGTAKPTAEELAAVPHHLIDIISPLESYSAADFVGDCVRLVNKIHARGRYPLIVGGTMMYFHALTEGLNDLPGADAAVRAQLQAEKNEHGLAGLYRRLQEVDPITAGRLKANDSQRIERALEVYLLTGKPLSEHFTEQKQAAPLLDLCTVALIPEDRHLLHQQIEKRFLNMLEHGFLDEMHTLRRDYPLLHADMPSMRCVGYRQAWGYLEGETDYDIFVEKGIVATRQLAKRQLTWLRKIPLAHTLDPYADSDYVQTALALARRHFQE
;
A
#
# COMPACT_ATOMS: atom_id res chain seq x y z
N MET A 1 -3.03 14.24 26.70
CA MET A 1 -4.04 14.47 25.64
C MET A 1 -4.35 13.12 25.05
N ASN A 2 -5.63 12.78 24.84
CA ASN A 2 -6.00 11.53 24.16
C ASN A 2 -5.54 11.58 22.71
N ALA A 3 -5.16 10.42 22.15
CA ALA A 3 -4.83 10.32 20.72
C ALA A 3 -6.03 10.75 19.86
N PRO A 4 -5.82 11.46 18.73
CA PRO A 4 -6.91 11.89 17.88
C PRO A 4 -7.60 10.69 17.23
N LYS A 5 -8.94 10.73 17.15
CA LYS A 5 -9.76 9.64 16.61
C LYS A 5 -9.67 9.57 15.09
N ALA A 6 -9.67 8.35 14.55
CA ALA A 6 -9.86 8.10 13.13
C ALA A 6 -10.60 6.78 12.92
N PHE A 7 -11.33 6.67 11.81
CA PHE A 7 -11.99 5.43 11.42
C PHE A 7 -11.28 4.81 10.20
N ALA A 8 -10.97 3.52 10.25
CA ALA A 8 -10.25 2.84 9.18
C ALA A 8 -11.12 1.79 8.47
N VAL A 9 -11.17 1.85 7.14
CA VAL A 9 -11.79 0.85 6.27
C VAL A 9 -10.69 0.15 5.48
N LEU A 10 -10.41 -1.07 5.86
CA LEU A 10 -9.38 -1.91 5.26
C LEU A 10 -10.00 -3.05 4.45
N GLY A 11 -9.29 -3.53 3.45
CA GLY A 11 -9.76 -4.67 2.65
C GLY A 11 -8.84 -4.98 1.48
N PRO A 12 -9.03 -6.14 0.82
CA PRO A 12 -8.27 -6.47 -0.38
C PRO A 12 -8.65 -5.56 -1.55
N THR A 13 -7.81 -5.55 -2.58
CA THR A 13 -8.20 -4.95 -3.87
C THR A 13 -9.47 -5.63 -4.39
N ALA A 14 -10.34 -4.88 -5.04
CA ALA A 14 -11.69 -5.28 -5.46
C ALA A 14 -12.64 -5.72 -4.32
N GLY A 15 -12.31 -5.48 -3.05
CA GLY A 15 -13.11 -5.88 -1.88
C GLY A 15 -14.13 -4.84 -1.41
N GLY A 16 -14.57 -3.88 -2.22
CA GLY A 16 -15.68 -2.98 -1.89
C GLY A 16 -15.36 -1.76 -1.01
N LYS A 17 -14.09 -1.52 -0.65
CA LYS A 17 -13.69 -0.41 0.25
C LYS A 17 -14.19 0.96 -0.19
N THR A 18 -14.01 1.30 -1.46
CA THR A 18 -14.40 2.61 -2.01
C THR A 18 -15.89 2.82 -1.89
N ALA A 19 -16.70 1.82 -2.27
CA ALA A 19 -18.15 1.90 -2.14
C ALA A 19 -18.57 2.11 -0.67
N LEU A 20 -17.98 1.38 0.29
CA LEU A 20 -18.26 1.56 1.70
C LEU A 20 -17.86 2.96 2.19
N ALA A 21 -16.69 3.46 1.79
CA ALA A 21 -16.22 4.78 2.18
C ALA A 21 -17.14 5.90 1.66
N LEU A 22 -17.60 5.80 0.43
CA LEU A 22 -18.56 6.75 -0.15
C LEU A 22 -19.93 6.70 0.55
N ASN A 23 -20.43 5.51 0.90
CA ASN A 23 -21.66 5.38 1.70
C ASN A 23 -21.52 6.03 3.08
N ILE A 24 -20.37 5.87 3.75
CA ILE A 24 -20.10 6.54 5.02
C ILE A 24 -20.07 8.08 4.82
N ALA A 25 -19.45 8.55 3.74
CA ALA A 25 -19.37 9.97 3.41
C ALA A 25 -20.72 10.64 3.14
N GLN A 26 -21.71 9.89 2.64
CA GLN A 26 -23.09 10.39 2.49
C GLN A 26 -23.79 10.66 3.81
N SER A 27 -23.36 10.01 4.89
CA SER A 27 -24.03 10.02 6.18
C SER A 27 -23.27 10.78 7.28
N LEU A 28 -21.95 10.96 7.11
CA LEU A 28 -21.07 11.62 8.06
C LEU A 28 -20.16 12.62 7.35
N PRO A 29 -19.82 13.74 7.97
CA PRO A 29 -18.92 14.74 7.41
C PRO A 29 -17.46 14.28 7.46
N VAL A 30 -17.14 13.22 6.70
CA VAL A 30 -15.79 12.65 6.64
C VAL A 30 -14.93 13.30 5.56
N GLU A 31 -13.62 13.16 5.70
CA GLU A 31 -12.64 13.33 4.63
C GLU A 31 -11.79 12.05 4.54
N ILE A 32 -11.57 11.56 3.32
CA ILE A 32 -10.89 10.30 3.08
C ILE A 32 -9.38 10.52 3.02
N ILE A 33 -8.63 9.69 3.76
CA ILE A 33 -7.17 9.58 3.67
C ILE A 33 -6.87 8.24 2.99
N SER A 34 -6.29 8.28 1.79
CA SER A 34 -5.94 7.09 1.03
C SER A 34 -4.78 6.32 1.68
N LEU A 35 -5.03 5.07 2.06
CA LEU A 35 -4.04 4.10 2.55
C LEU A 35 -3.59 3.19 1.39
N ASP A 36 -3.10 3.81 0.31
CA ASP A 36 -2.70 3.08 -0.90
C ASP A 36 -1.37 3.60 -1.46
N SER A 37 -0.41 2.68 -1.67
CA SER A 37 0.93 3.02 -2.14
C SER A 37 1.02 3.26 -3.66
N ALA A 38 -0.07 3.08 -4.40
CA ALA A 38 -0.13 3.32 -5.83
C ALA A 38 -0.90 4.59 -6.19
N LEU A 39 -1.94 4.94 -5.43
CA LEU A 39 -2.75 6.15 -5.67
C LEU A 39 -2.00 7.46 -5.45
N VAL A 40 -0.84 7.42 -4.80
CA VAL A 40 0.01 8.58 -4.56
C VAL A 40 0.64 9.15 -5.84
N TYR A 41 0.74 8.36 -6.90
CA TYR A 41 1.43 8.72 -8.14
C TYR A 41 0.53 9.48 -9.11
N ARG A 42 0.99 10.64 -9.57
CA ARG A 42 0.31 11.42 -10.62
C ARG A 42 0.31 10.67 -11.96
N GLY A 43 -0.84 10.67 -12.64
CA GLY A 43 -1.02 10.06 -13.96
C GLY A 43 -1.12 8.54 -13.96
N MET A 44 -1.10 7.90 -12.79
CA MET A 44 -1.38 6.47 -12.62
C MET A 44 -2.83 6.31 -12.14
N ASP A 45 -3.80 6.42 -13.05
CA ASP A 45 -5.21 6.60 -12.72
C ASP A 45 -6.01 5.32 -12.98
N ILE A 46 -5.94 4.82 -14.22
CA ILE A 46 -6.72 3.65 -14.67
C ILE A 46 -6.17 2.38 -14.03
N GLY A 47 -4.87 2.12 -14.16
CA GLY A 47 -4.24 0.91 -13.65
C GLY A 47 -4.22 0.78 -12.12
N THR A 48 -4.40 1.88 -11.39
CA THR A 48 -4.57 1.87 -9.93
C THR A 48 -6.04 1.82 -9.51
N ALA A 49 -6.98 2.01 -10.45
CA ALA A 49 -8.40 2.29 -10.20
C ALA A 49 -8.58 3.44 -9.20
N LYS A 50 -7.94 4.56 -9.49
CA LYS A 50 -8.09 5.82 -8.76
C LYS A 50 -9.58 6.23 -8.75
N PRO A 51 -10.07 6.87 -7.68
CA PRO A 51 -11.41 7.39 -7.65
C PRO A 51 -11.70 8.31 -8.84
N THR A 52 -12.91 8.21 -9.40
CA THR A 52 -13.34 9.04 -10.53
C THR A 52 -13.46 10.52 -10.15
N ALA A 53 -13.56 11.40 -11.14
CA ALA A 53 -13.74 12.83 -10.89
C ALA A 53 -15.00 13.10 -10.07
N GLU A 54 -16.10 12.33 -10.31
CA GLU A 54 -17.35 12.42 -9.55
C GLU A 54 -17.15 12.00 -8.10
N GLU A 55 -16.43 10.91 -7.85
CA GLU A 55 -16.11 10.41 -6.51
C GLU A 55 -15.22 11.40 -5.75
N LEU A 56 -14.20 11.98 -6.42
CA LEU A 56 -13.34 13.02 -5.85
C LEU A 56 -14.09 14.33 -5.55
N ALA A 57 -15.10 14.66 -6.35
CA ALA A 57 -15.96 15.83 -6.11
C ALA A 57 -16.96 15.60 -4.96
N ALA A 58 -17.40 14.34 -4.75
CA ALA A 58 -18.38 13.99 -3.73
C ALA A 58 -17.85 14.10 -2.30
N VAL A 59 -16.57 13.76 -2.09
CA VAL A 59 -15.91 13.80 -0.77
C VAL A 59 -14.43 14.15 -0.92
N PRO A 60 -13.86 15.00 -0.04
CA PRO A 60 -12.43 15.31 -0.08
C PRO A 60 -11.57 14.07 0.11
N HIS A 61 -10.64 13.84 -0.79
CA HIS A 61 -9.65 12.77 -0.72
C HIS A 61 -8.25 13.36 -0.52
N HIS A 62 -7.45 12.71 0.30
CA HIS A 62 -6.07 13.06 0.58
C HIS A 62 -5.13 11.91 0.22
N LEU A 63 -3.87 12.21 -0.04
CA LEU A 63 -2.80 11.29 -0.44
C LEU A 63 -3.08 10.58 -1.79
N ILE A 64 -3.72 11.32 -2.69
CA ILE A 64 -3.89 10.95 -4.10
C ILE A 64 -3.13 12.00 -4.93
N ASP A 65 -2.40 11.57 -5.97
CA ASP A 65 -1.65 12.44 -6.89
C ASP A 65 -0.63 13.38 -6.23
N ILE A 66 0.01 12.95 -5.16
CA ILE A 66 0.91 13.81 -4.37
C ILE A 66 2.36 13.80 -4.85
N ILE A 67 2.80 12.75 -5.54
CA ILE A 67 4.18 12.62 -6.04
C ILE A 67 4.23 12.27 -7.53
N SER A 68 5.40 12.47 -8.14
CA SER A 68 5.71 12.00 -9.50
C SER A 68 5.96 10.49 -9.52
N PRO A 69 5.68 9.80 -10.65
CA PRO A 69 6.08 8.39 -10.81
C PRO A 69 7.59 8.13 -10.70
N LEU A 70 8.41 9.16 -10.78
CA LEU A 70 9.87 9.08 -10.59
C LEU A 70 10.31 9.14 -9.12
N GLU A 71 9.40 9.46 -8.23
CA GLU A 71 9.67 9.60 -6.79
C GLU A 71 9.28 8.33 -6.03
N SER A 72 9.66 8.27 -4.77
CA SER A 72 9.27 7.20 -3.86
C SER A 72 8.52 7.75 -2.66
N TYR A 73 7.52 7.01 -2.19
CA TYR A 73 6.75 7.33 -1.00
C TYR A 73 6.82 6.18 -0.02
N SER A 74 7.37 6.43 1.14
CA SER A 74 7.64 5.41 2.15
C SER A 74 6.50 5.27 3.16
N ALA A 75 6.55 4.22 3.98
CA ALA A 75 5.65 4.08 5.11
C ALA A 75 5.85 5.19 6.16
N ALA A 76 7.06 5.73 6.30
CA ALA A 76 7.35 6.85 7.20
C ALA A 76 6.69 8.14 6.70
N ASP A 77 6.78 8.43 5.40
CA ASP A 77 6.09 9.57 4.79
C ASP A 77 4.58 9.46 5.00
N PHE A 78 4.02 8.26 4.76
CA PHE A 78 2.60 8.01 4.98
C PHE A 78 2.18 8.27 6.44
N VAL A 79 2.92 7.75 7.43
CA VAL A 79 2.59 7.94 8.85
C VAL A 79 2.61 9.42 9.22
N GLY A 80 3.65 10.15 8.82
CA GLY A 80 3.77 11.60 9.08
C GLY A 80 2.62 12.38 8.46
N ASP A 81 2.33 12.13 7.20
CA ASP A 81 1.24 12.79 6.48
C ASP A 81 -0.13 12.41 7.03
N CYS A 82 -0.37 11.14 7.34
CA CYS A 82 -1.64 10.66 7.88
C CYS A 82 -1.95 11.34 9.22
N VAL A 83 -1.02 11.35 10.17
CA VAL A 83 -1.21 11.99 11.48
C VAL A 83 -1.43 13.50 11.33
N ARG A 84 -0.68 14.16 10.47
CA ARG A 84 -0.86 15.58 10.16
C ARG A 84 -2.23 15.88 9.56
N LEU A 85 -2.71 15.03 8.64
CA LEU A 85 -4.02 15.15 8.01
C LEU A 85 -5.16 14.91 8.99
N VAL A 86 -5.07 13.88 9.83
CA VAL A 86 -6.05 13.59 10.89
C VAL A 86 -6.28 14.83 11.76
N ASN A 87 -5.20 15.47 12.23
CA ASN A 87 -5.31 16.70 13.03
C ASN A 87 -5.94 17.87 12.24
N LYS A 88 -5.58 18.05 10.97
CA LYS A 88 -6.16 19.09 10.11
C LYS A 88 -7.65 18.86 9.82
N ILE A 89 -8.07 17.62 9.64
CA ILE A 89 -9.47 17.24 9.40
C ILE A 89 -10.31 17.55 10.64
N HIS A 90 -9.83 17.18 11.84
CA HIS A 90 -10.49 17.54 13.08
C HIS A 90 -10.60 19.05 13.30
N ALA A 91 -9.55 19.80 12.97
CA ALA A 91 -9.56 21.25 13.07
C ALA A 91 -10.63 21.93 12.17
N ARG A 92 -11.10 21.23 11.12
CA ARG A 92 -12.21 21.65 10.25
C ARG A 92 -13.58 21.13 10.73
N GLY A 93 -13.64 20.46 11.88
CA GLY A 93 -14.88 19.86 12.41
C GLY A 93 -15.37 18.65 11.60
N ARG A 94 -14.46 17.98 10.86
CA ARG A 94 -14.76 16.80 10.07
C ARG A 94 -14.10 15.55 10.67
N TYR A 95 -14.46 14.37 10.17
CA TYR A 95 -13.96 13.10 10.67
C TYR A 95 -12.98 12.44 9.68
N PRO A 96 -11.79 12.02 10.12
CA PRO A 96 -10.84 11.35 9.24
C PRO A 96 -11.24 9.89 9.00
N LEU A 97 -11.39 9.52 7.71
CA LEU A 97 -11.69 8.19 7.23
C LEU A 97 -10.50 7.64 6.46
N ILE A 98 -9.75 6.71 7.05
CA ILE A 98 -8.57 6.08 6.43
C ILE A 98 -9.04 4.88 5.60
N VAL A 99 -8.78 4.86 4.29
CA VAL A 99 -9.32 3.84 3.39
C VAL A 99 -8.21 3.22 2.54
N GLY A 100 -8.04 1.91 2.59
CA GLY A 100 -7.09 1.28 1.69
C GLY A 100 -6.72 -0.16 1.98
N GLY A 101 -5.65 -0.60 1.33
CA GLY A 101 -5.18 -1.98 1.36
C GLY A 101 -3.66 -2.14 1.48
N THR A 102 -2.89 -1.07 1.65
CA THR A 102 -1.44 -1.15 1.85
C THR A 102 -1.13 -1.44 3.32
N MET A 103 -1.16 -2.73 3.66
CA MET A 103 -1.07 -3.21 5.05
C MET A 103 0.22 -2.81 5.74
N MET A 104 1.31 -2.61 5.02
CA MET A 104 2.56 -2.12 5.59
C MET A 104 2.41 -0.69 6.12
N TYR A 105 1.66 0.18 5.43
CA TYR A 105 1.36 1.53 5.92
C TYR A 105 0.48 1.50 7.16
N PHE A 106 -0.53 0.63 7.18
CA PHE A 106 -1.39 0.46 8.34
C PHE A 106 -0.60 -0.05 9.55
N HIS A 107 0.24 -1.07 9.35
CA HIS A 107 1.12 -1.59 10.41
C HIS A 107 2.08 -0.52 10.96
N ALA A 108 2.67 0.27 10.06
CA ALA A 108 3.54 1.38 10.47
C ALA A 108 2.78 2.45 11.29
N LEU A 109 1.51 2.69 10.97
CA LEU A 109 0.66 3.66 11.68
C LEU A 109 0.26 3.15 13.07
N THR A 110 0.01 1.84 13.24
CA THR A 110 -0.50 1.25 14.49
C THR A 110 0.61 0.78 15.43
N GLU A 111 1.64 0.13 14.89
CA GLU A 111 2.73 -0.45 15.67
C GLU A 111 3.95 0.48 15.76
N GLY A 112 3.94 1.55 14.97
CA GLY A 112 5.10 2.42 14.79
C GLY A 112 6.10 1.88 13.76
N LEU A 113 7.06 2.70 13.46
CA LEU A 113 8.24 2.33 12.67
C LEU A 113 9.44 2.23 13.60
N ASN A 114 10.31 1.27 13.34
CA ASN A 114 11.63 1.29 13.94
C ASN A 114 12.35 2.57 13.51
N ASP A 115 13.14 3.14 14.41
CA ASP A 115 13.98 4.29 14.11
C ASP A 115 15.15 3.85 13.21
N LEU A 116 14.82 3.56 11.96
CA LEU A 116 15.77 3.15 10.94
C LEU A 116 16.11 4.34 10.04
N PRO A 117 17.37 4.46 9.59
CA PRO A 117 17.75 5.51 8.67
C PRO A 117 16.91 5.47 7.41
N GLY A 118 16.63 6.65 6.84
CA GLY A 118 16.02 6.78 5.52
C GLY A 118 16.83 6.06 4.43
N ALA A 119 16.28 6.03 3.23
CA ALA A 119 17.00 5.53 2.07
C ALA A 119 18.15 6.46 1.70
N ASP A 120 19.35 5.90 1.45
CA ASP A 120 20.51 6.64 0.97
C ASP A 120 20.90 6.24 -0.45
N ALA A 121 20.92 7.22 -1.36
CA ALA A 121 21.19 6.98 -2.76
C ALA A 121 22.61 6.46 -3.04
N ALA A 122 23.62 6.93 -2.28
CA ALA A 122 25.01 6.52 -2.47
C ALA A 122 25.21 5.08 -2.00
N VAL A 123 24.67 4.72 -0.83
CA VAL A 123 24.71 3.35 -0.32
C VAL A 123 23.95 2.38 -1.24
N ARG A 124 22.81 2.78 -1.78
CA ARG A 124 22.07 1.97 -2.74
C ARG A 124 22.82 1.75 -4.04
N ALA A 125 23.48 2.79 -4.57
CA ALA A 125 24.35 2.67 -5.75
C ALA A 125 25.52 1.72 -5.48
N GLN A 126 26.15 1.79 -4.30
CA GLN A 126 27.21 0.86 -3.87
C GLN A 126 26.70 -0.59 -3.84
N LEU A 127 25.56 -0.85 -3.19
CA LEU A 127 24.96 -2.19 -3.13
C LEU A 127 24.56 -2.72 -4.51
N GLN A 128 24.07 -1.84 -5.39
CA GLN A 128 23.75 -2.21 -6.77
C GLN A 128 25.01 -2.57 -7.57
N ALA A 129 26.11 -1.85 -7.40
CA ALA A 129 27.40 -2.18 -8.03
C ALA A 129 27.94 -3.53 -7.52
N GLU A 130 27.92 -3.77 -6.21
CA GLU A 130 28.30 -5.03 -5.60
C GLU A 130 27.42 -6.20 -6.10
N LYS A 131 26.12 -5.97 -6.24
CA LYS A 131 25.18 -6.95 -6.82
C LYS A 131 25.46 -7.26 -8.28
N ASN A 132 25.85 -6.27 -9.08
CA ASN A 132 26.22 -6.47 -10.48
C ASN A 132 27.51 -7.31 -10.61
N GLU A 133 28.46 -7.16 -9.69
CA GLU A 133 29.74 -7.85 -9.67
C GLU A 133 29.63 -9.29 -9.11
N HIS A 134 28.94 -9.45 -7.98
CA HIS A 134 28.94 -10.71 -7.20
C HIS A 134 27.57 -11.40 -7.20
N GLY A 135 26.59 -10.85 -7.86
CA GLY A 135 25.21 -11.32 -7.87
C GLY A 135 24.49 -11.14 -6.53
N LEU A 136 23.20 -11.44 -6.52
CA LEU A 136 22.41 -11.40 -5.28
C LEU A 136 22.93 -12.37 -4.21
N ALA A 137 23.51 -13.51 -4.64
CA ALA A 137 24.11 -14.50 -3.74
C ALA A 137 25.30 -13.92 -2.98
N GLY A 138 26.06 -12.99 -3.57
CA GLY A 138 27.14 -12.27 -2.91
C GLY A 138 26.61 -11.39 -1.78
N LEU A 139 25.58 -10.58 -2.07
CA LEU A 139 24.93 -9.76 -1.05
C LEU A 139 24.31 -10.60 0.08
N TYR A 140 23.70 -11.74 -0.25
CA TYR A 140 23.12 -12.62 0.77
C TYR A 140 24.20 -13.22 1.69
N ARG A 141 25.34 -13.65 1.15
CA ARG A 141 26.48 -14.12 1.98
C ARG A 141 26.98 -13.02 2.91
N ARG A 142 27.15 -11.80 2.39
CA ARG A 142 27.53 -10.66 3.23
C ARG A 142 26.50 -10.41 4.34
N LEU A 143 25.20 -10.52 4.06
CA LEU A 143 24.17 -10.40 5.08
C LEU A 143 24.28 -11.51 6.12
N GLN A 144 24.61 -12.75 5.73
CA GLN A 144 24.84 -13.86 6.69
C GLN A 144 26.01 -13.59 7.64
N GLU A 145 27.03 -12.85 7.19
CA GLU A 145 28.19 -12.48 8.01
C GLU A 145 27.87 -11.35 9.00
N VAL A 146 27.12 -10.31 8.55
CA VAL A 146 26.88 -9.10 9.38
C VAL A 146 25.58 -9.19 10.20
N ASP A 147 24.59 -9.96 9.74
CA ASP A 147 23.29 -10.14 10.42
C ASP A 147 22.70 -11.54 10.14
N PRO A 148 23.28 -12.59 10.77
CA PRO A 148 22.82 -13.96 10.56
C PRO A 148 21.36 -14.18 11.00
N ILE A 149 20.85 -13.40 11.95
CA ILE A 149 19.47 -13.47 12.43
C ILE A 149 18.50 -13.02 11.32
N THR A 150 18.77 -11.87 10.71
CA THR A 150 17.96 -11.39 9.57
C THR A 150 18.12 -12.31 8.37
N ALA A 151 19.33 -12.75 8.03
CA ALA A 151 19.57 -13.65 6.91
C ALA A 151 18.79 -14.96 7.06
N GLY A 152 18.74 -15.54 8.26
CA GLY A 152 17.96 -16.77 8.54
C GLY A 152 16.44 -16.64 8.38
N ARG A 153 15.92 -15.40 8.40
CA ARG A 153 14.49 -15.11 8.19
C ARG A 153 14.14 -14.82 6.74
N LEU A 154 15.14 -14.47 5.92
CA LEU A 154 14.96 -14.07 4.52
C LEU A 154 15.25 -15.25 3.58
N LYS A 155 14.55 -15.26 2.45
CA LYS A 155 14.92 -16.14 1.34
C LYS A 155 16.09 -15.52 0.59
N ALA A 156 17.02 -16.34 0.11
CA ALA A 156 18.20 -15.89 -0.62
C ALA A 156 17.91 -15.12 -1.92
N ASN A 157 16.68 -15.21 -2.44
CA ASN A 157 16.22 -14.47 -3.63
C ASN A 157 15.39 -13.22 -3.29
N ASP A 158 15.28 -12.82 -2.02
CA ASP A 158 14.56 -11.61 -1.60
C ASP A 158 15.49 -10.38 -1.65
N SER A 159 15.79 -9.95 -2.88
CA SER A 159 16.72 -8.85 -3.18
C SER A 159 16.43 -7.60 -2.35
N GLN A 160 15.17 -7.16 -2.33
CA GLN A 160 14.78 -5.90 -1.70
C GLN A 160 15.05 -5.91 -0.18
N ARG A 161 14.74 -7.01 0.51
CA ARG A 161 14.96 -7.10 1.95
C ARG A 161 16.43 -7.32 2.30
N ILE A 162 17.18 -8.06 1.46
CA ILE A 162 18.63 -8.24 1.61
C ILE A 162 19.33 -6.88 1.47
N GLU A 163 19.03 -6.14 0.39
CA GLU A 163 19.60 -4.82 0.14
C GLU A 163 19.25 -3.83 1.26
N ARG A 164 18.00 -3.83 1.75
CA ARG A 164 17.59 -2.96 2.87
C ARG A 164 18.31 -3.29 4.17
N ALA A 165 18.50 -4.56 4.50
CA ALA A 165 19.21 -4.96 5.70
C ALA A 165 20.68 -4.52 5.65
N LEU A 166 21.32 -4.68 4.49
CA LEU A 166 22.69 -4.21 4.29
C LEU A 166 22.80 -2.68 4.26
N GLU A 167 21.81 -1.97 3.65
CA GLU A 167 21.75 -0.51 3.68
C GLU A 167 21.70 0.02 5.12
N VAL A 168 20.83 -0.54 5.97
CA VAL A 168 20.77 -0.17 7.39
C VAL A 168 22.09 -0.41 8.10
N TYR A 169 22.70 -1.58 7.88
CA TYR A 169 24.01 -1.91 8.46
C TYR A 169 25.10 -0.92 8.02
N LEU A 170 25.16 -0.59 6.74
CA LEU A 170 26.16 0.35 6.20
C LEU A 170 25.99 1.78 6.74
N LEU A 171 24.76 2.20 7.00
CA LEU A 171 24.45 3.54 7.50
C LEU A 171 24.62 3.66 9.02
N THR A 172 24.39 2.58 9.76
CA THR A 172 24.34 2.65 11.25
C THR A 172 25.50 1.92 11.94
N GLY A 173 26.17 1.02 11.22
CA GLY A 173 27.14 0.08 11.81
C GLY A 173 26.49 -1.02 12.65
N LYS A 174 25.15 -1.07 12.77
CA LYS A 174 24.41 -2.06 13.55
C LYS A 174 23.56 -2.98 12.66
N PRO A 175 23.51 -4.29 12.94
CA PRO A 175 22.62 -5.23 12.26
C PRO A 175 21.15 -4.81 12.37
N LEU A 176 20.37 -5.07 11.30
CA LEU A 176 18.93 -4.77 11.30
C LEU A 176 18.19 -5.50 12.43
N SER A 177 18.61 -6.72 12.76
CA SER A 177 18.02 -7.51 13.86
C SER A 177 18.15 -6.85 15.23
N GLU A 178 19.21 -6.06 15.49
CA GLU A 178 19.39 -5.34 16.75
C GLU A 178 18.40 -4.17 16.88
N HIS A 179 18.10 -3.46 15.79
CA HIS A 179 17.12 -2.38 15.80
C HIS A 179 15.71 -2.86 16.15
N PHE A 180 15.36 -4.13 15.85
CA PHE A 180 14.07 -4.70 16.21
C PHE A 180 13.94 -5.08 17.69
N THR A 181 15.04 -5.31 18.38
CA THR A 181 15.03 -5.65 19.82
C THR A 181 14.91 -4.41 20.70
N GLU A 182 15.28 -3.24 20.20
CA GLU A 182 15.26 -1.97 20.93
C GLU A 182 13.89 -1.24 20.83
N GLN A 183 12.92 -1.80 20.09
CA GLN A 183 11.63 -1.15 19.88
C GLN A 183 10.83 -1.04 21.18
N LYS A 184 10.75 0.18 21.74
CA LYS A 184 9.81 0.50 22.81
C LYS A 184 8.40 0.60 22.21
N GLN A 185 7.40 0.02 22.89
CA GLN A 185 6.00 0.30 22.57
C GLN A 185 5.76 1.81 22.74
N ALA A 186 5.69 2.52 21.63
CA ALA A 186 5.27 3.91 21.63
C ALA A 186 3.77 4.00 21.92
N ALA A 187 3.32 5.10 22.54
CA ALA A 187 1.90 5.35 22.68
C ALA A 187 1.24 5.39 21.28
N PRO A 188 0.00 4.90 21.15
CA PRO A 188 -0.72 4.94 19.88
C PRO A 188 -0.79 6.36 19.31
N LEU A 189 -0.45 6.52 18.04
CA LEU A 189 -0.50 7.81 17.36
C LEU A 189 -1.93 8.30 17.15
N LEU A 190 -2.86 7.36 16.95
CA LEU A 190 -4.28 7.59 16.69
C LEU A 190 -5.13 6.66 17.55
N ASP A 191 -6.30 7.12 17.94
CA ASP A 191 -7.40 6.27 18.46
C ASP A 191 -8.18 5.75 17.24
N LEU A 192 -7.98 4.48 16.90
CA LEU A 192 -8.47 3.86 15.67
C LEU A 192 -9.60 2.88 15.94
N CYS A 193 -10.78 3.13 15.35
CA CYS A 193 -11.77 2.08 15.13
C CYS A 193 -11.57 1.51 13.71
N THR A 194 -11.37 0.21 13.58
CA THR A 194 -11.01 -0.43 12.32
C THR A 194 -12.08 -1.43 11.88
N VAL A 195 -12.54 -1.28 10.65
CA VAL A 195 -13.36 -2.25 9.92
C VAL A 195 -12.49 -2.91 8.85
N ALA A 196 -12.47 -4.24 8.84
CA ALA A 196 -11.79 -5.04 7.83
C ALA A 196 -12.83 -5.76 6.94
N LEU A 197 -12.86 -5.40 5.65
CA LEU A 197 -13.67 -6.12 4.67
C LEU A 197 -12.94 -7.41 4.28
N ILE A 198 -13.47 -8.55 4.70
CA ILE A 198 -12.87 -9.86 4.45
C ILE A 198 -13.89 -10.76 3.74
N PRO A 199 -13.92 -10.76 2.40
CA PRO A 199 -14.75 -11.69 1.64
C PRO A 199 -14.42 -13.15 2.01
N GLU A 200 -15.42 -13.93 2.41
CA GLU A 200 -15.29 -15.37 2.67
C GLU A 200 -15.21 -16.13 1.35
N ASP A 201 -16.08 -15.77 0.40
CA ASP A 201 -16.07 -16.36 -0.94
C ASP A 201 -14.94 -15.77 -1.80
N ARG A 202 -13.85 -16.55 -1.89
CA ARG A 202 -12.70 -16.19 -2.72
C ARG A 202 -12.99 -16.25 -4.22
N HIS A 203 -13.97 -17.05 -4.64
CA HIS A 203 -14.32 -17.16 -6.04
C HIS A 203 -14.94 -15.86 -6.54
N LEU A 204 -15.87 -15.30 -5.78
CA LEU A 204 -16.46 -14.00 -6.06
C LEU A 204 -15.39 -12.89 -6.09
N LEU A 205 -14.48 -12.86 -5.13
CA LEU A 205 -13.39 -11.91 -5.14
C LEU A 205 -12.50 -12.04 -6.39
N HIS A 206 -12.19 -13.27 -6.82
CA HIS A 206 -11.41 -13.52 -8.02
C HIS A 206 -12.13 -13.08 -9.30
N GLN A 207 -13.44 -13.26 -9.38
CA GLN A 207 -14.27 -12.75 -10.49
C GLN A 207 -14.26 -11.22 -10.53
N GLN A 208 -14.40 -10.55 -9.38
CA GLN A 208 -14.33 -9.09 -9.30
C GLN A 208 -12.96 -8.54 -9.71
N ILE A 209 -11.87 -9.22 -9.31
CA ILE A 209 -10.51 -8.87 -9.72
C ILE A 209 -10.36 -8.96 -11.24
N GLU A 210 -10.79 -10.06 -11.83
CA GLU A 210 -10.72 -10.30 -13.28
C GLU A 210 -11.53 -9.26 -14.03
N LYS A 211 -12.80 -9.09 -13.68
CA LYS A 211 -13.68 -8.08 -14.27
C LYS A 211 -13.07 -6.68 -14.21
N ARG A 212 -12.52 -6.30 -13.06
CA ARG A 212 -11.88 -5.00 -12.87
C ARG A 212 -10.65 -4.83 -13.75
N PHE A 213 -9.80 -5.86 -13.88
CA PHE A 213 -8.60 -5.79 -14.70
C PHE A 213 -8.95 -5.66 -16.19
N LEU A 214 -9.93 -6.43 -16.67
CA LEU A 214 -10.43 -6.33 -18.05
C LEU A 214 -11.02 -4.94 -18.32
N ASN A 215 -11.83 -4.42 -17.38
CA ASN A 215 -12.40 -3.08 -17.48
C ASN A 215 -11.31 -1.98 -17.56
N MET A 216 -10.21 -2.11 -16.83
CA MET A 216 -9.06 -1.19 -16.93
C MET A 216 -8.48 -1.20 -18.35
N LEU A 217 -8.35 -2.37 -18.98
CA LEU A 217 -7.83 -2.50 -20.34
C LEU A 217 -8.78 -1.85 -21.37
N GLU A 218 -10.09 -2.07 -21.21
CA GLU A 218 -11.13 -1.47 -22.08
C GLU A 218 -11.16 0.06 -21.95
N HIS A 219 -10.77 0.61 -20.79
CA HIS A 219 -10.77 2.06 -20.54
C HIS A 219 -9.41 2.72 -20.77
N GLY A 220 -8.47 2.04 -21.45
CA GLY A 220 -7.22 2.66 -21.92
C GLY A 220 -6.03 2.54 -20.98
N PHE A 221 -5.95 1.49 -20.16
CA PHE A 221 -4.80 1.29 -19.29
C PHE A 221 -3.45 1.22 -20.05
N LEU A 222 -3.43 0.64 -21.26
CA LEU A 222 -2.22 0.64 -22.07
C LEU A 222 -1.90 2.03 -22.65
N ASP A 223 -2.90 2.83 -22.98
CA ASP A 223 -2.69 4.23 -23.42
C ASP A 223 -2.15 5.09 -22.27
N GLU A 224 -2.62 4.84 -21.03
CA GLU A 224 -2.03 5.45 -19.84
C GLU A 224 -0.54 5.10 -19.70
N MET A 225 -0.17 3.83 -19.90
CA MET A 225 1.23 3.39 -19.88
C MET A 225 2.08 4.08 -20.95
N HIS A 226 1.58 4.21 -22.17
CA HIS A 226 2.26 4.96 -23.23
C HIS A 226 2.45 6.43 -22.88
N THR A 227 1.44 7.05 -22.28
CA THR A 227 1.47 8.42 -21.80
C THR A 227 2.51 8.61 -20.69
N LEU A 228 2.53 7.72 -19.69
CA LEU A 228 3.53 7.76 -18.62
C LEU A 228 4.96 7.65 -19.15
N ARG A 229 5.22 6.73 -20.09
CA ARG A 229 6.56 6.56 -20.69
C ARG A 229 6.98 7.77 -21.54
N ARG A 230 6.05 8.43 -22.20
CA ARG A 230 6.29 9.65 -22.98
C ARG A 230 6.57 10.85 -22.06
N ASP A 231 5.75 11.03 -21.03
CA ASP A 231 5.79 12.21 -20.15
C ASP A 231 6.90 12.13 -19.09
N TYR A 232 7.34 10.91 -18.77
CA TYR A 232 8.43 10.63 -17.83
C TYR A 232 9.56 9.80 -18.50
N PRO A 233 10.43 10.40 -19.33
CA PRO A 233 11.47 9.67 -20.08
C PRO A 233 12.49 8.91 -19.23
N LEU A 234 12.63 9.28 -17.95
CA LEU A 234 13.49 8.59 -16.96
C LEU A 234 12.80 7.41 -16.26
N LEU A 235 11.53 7.16 -16.58
CA LEU A 235 10.77 6.06 -15.99
C LEU A 235 11.34 4.72 -16.47
N HIS A 236 11.51 3.77 -15.56
CA HIS A 236 11.99 2.43 -15.88
C HIS A 236 11.35 1.36 -14.97
N ALA A 237 11.44 0.10 -15.38
CA ALA A 237 10.76 -1.03 -14.73
C ALA A 237 11.05 -1.19 -13.22
N ASP A 238 12.23 -0.74 -12.77
CA ASP A 238 12.65 -0.87 -11.37
C ASP A 238 12.15 0.26 -10.47
N MET A 239 11.52 1.30 -11.01
CA MET A 239 10.90 2.35 -10.22
C MET A 239 9.79 1.79 -9.32
N PRO A 240 9.63 2.30 -8.08
CA PRO A 240 8.56 1.86 -7.18
C PRO A 240 7.17 1.94 -7.81
N SER A 241 6.89 2.98 -8.60
CA SER A 241 5.65 3.16 -9.35
C SER A 241 5.41 2.02 -10.35
N MET A 242 6.43 1.63 -11.11
CA MET A 242 6.32 0.57 -12.12
C MET A 242 6.35 -0.84 -11.52
N ARG A 243 6.66 -0.98 -10.23
CA ARG A 243 6.49 -2.25 -9.50
C ARG A 243 5.06 -2.49 -9.03
N CYS A 244 4.17 -1.52 -9.16
CA CYS A 244 2.74 -1.70 -8.89
C CYS A 244 2.15 -2.81 -9.76
N VAL A 245 1.24 -3.60 -9.15
CA VAL A 245 0.56 -4.68 -9.87
C VAL A 245 -0.27 -4.07 -11.03
N GLY A 246 -0.22 -4.72 -12.17
CA GLY A 246 -0.74 -4.19 -13.43
C GLY A 246 0.35 -3.47 -14.22
N TYR A 247 0.95 -2.42 -13.67
CA TYR A 247 2.00 -1.63 -14.33
C TYR A 247 3.24 -2.45 -14.66
N ARG A 248 3.71 -3.27 -13.73
CA ARG A 248 4.83 -4.16 -13.97
C ARG A 248 4.58 -5.13 -15.14
N GLN A 249 3.38 -5.68 -15.22
CA GLN A 249 3.00 -6.60 -16.29
C GLN A 249 2.84 -5.88 -17.61
N ALA A 250 2.22 -4.70 -17.60
CA ALA A 250 2.09 -3.85 -18.80
C ALA A 250 3.45 -3.39 -19.31
N TRP A 251 4.40 -3.07 -18.42
CA TRP A 251 5.77 -2.74 -18.82
C TRP A 251 6.40 -3.88 -19.60
N GLY A 252 6.41 -5.11 -19.08
CA GLY A 252 6.97 -6.28 -19.75
C GLY A 252 6.29 -6.58 -21.11
N TYR A 253 4.97 -6.37 -21.22
CA TYR A 253 4.27 -6.47 -22.49
C TYR A 253 4.75 -5.41 -23.51
N LEU A 254 4.88 -4.16 -23.09
CA LEU A 254 5.35 -3.07 -23.96
C LEU A 254 6.83 -3.19 -24.36
N GLU A 255 7.64 -3.92 -23.60
CA GLU A 255 9.03 -4.29 -23.95
C GLU A 255 9.09 -5.55 -24.84
N GLY A 256 7.94 -6.18 -25.15
CA GLY A 256 7.90 -7.39 -25.98
C GLY A 256 8.32 -8.67 -25.25
N GLU A 257 8.40 -8.66 -23.92
CA GLU A 257 8.75 -9.84 -23.11
C GLU A 257 7.62 -10.90 -23.08
N THR A 258 6.38 -10.48 -23.33
CA THR A 258 5.20 -11.36 -23.37
C THR A 258 4.23 -10.87 -24.43
N ASP A 259 3.39 -11.79 -24.96
CA ASP A 259 2.24 -11.41 -25.76
C ASP A 259 1.09 -10.85 -24.91
N TYR A 260 0.04 -10.36 -25.58
CA TYR A 260 -1.10 -9.70 -24.93
C TYR A 260 -1.87 -10.65 -23.99
N ASP A 261 -2.14 -11.88 -24.40
CA ASP A 261 -2.92 -12.83 -23.61
C ASP A 261 -2.18 -13.23 -22.34
N ILE A 262 -0.87 -13.47 -22.46
CA ILE A 262 0.02 -13.74 -21.31
C ILE A 262 0.11 -12.53 -20.38
N PHE A 263 0.17 -11.32 -20.91
CA PHE A 263 0.13 -10.09 -20.10
C PHE A 263 -1.16 -10.01 -19.28
N VAL A 264 -2.31 -10.21 -19.92
CA VAL A 264 -3.63 -10.17 -19.25
C VAL A 264 -3.70 -11.22 -18.14
N GLU A 265 -3.32 -12.47 -18.44
CA GLU A 265 -3.29 -13.54 -17.45
C GLU A 265 -2.38 -13.20 -16.26
N LYS A 266 -1.15 -12.76 -16.53
CA LYS A 266 -0.18 -12.37 -15.50
C LYS A 266 -0.70 -11.21 -14.64
N GLY A 267 -1.39 -10.23 -15.24
CA GLY A 267 -2.00 -9.11 -14.52
C GLY A 267 -3.08 -9.55 -13.54
N ILE A 268 -3.98 -10.41 -14.00
CA ILE A 268 -5.05 -11.00 -13.15
C ILE A 268 -4.44 -11.82 -12.01
N VAL A 269 -3.50 -12.72 -12.34
CA VAL A 269 -2.83 -13.59 -11.34
C VAL A 269 -2.07 -12.76 -10.29
N ALA A 270 -1.31 -11.74 -10.72
CA ALA A 270 -0.58 -10.87 -9.81
C ALA A 270 -1.53 -10.10 -8.87
N THR A 271 -2.70 -9.67 -9.37
CA THR A 271 -3.73 -8.99 -8.58
C THR A 271 -4.38 -9.94 -7.57
N ARG A 272 -4.67 -11.19 -7.96
CA ARG A 272 -5.16 -12.25 -7.04
C ARG A 272 -4.14 -12.54 -5.93
N GLN A 273 -2.84 -12.56 -6.27
CA GLN A 273 -1.77 -12.73 -5.28
C GLN A 273 -1.65 -11.52 -4.34
N LEU A 274 -1.84 -10.30 -4.83
CA LEU A 274 -1.92 -9.10 -4.00
C LEU A 274 -3.07 -9.22 -2.99
N ALA A 275 -4.28 -9.53 -3.46
CA ALA A 275 -5.45 -9.72 -2.61
C ALA A 275 -5.22 -10.81 -1.54
N LYS A 276 -4.61 -11.94 -1.91
CA LYS A 276 -4.23 -13.01 -0.96
C LYS A 276 -3.30 -12.49 0.14
N ARG A 277 -2.27 -11.70 -0.21
CA ARG A 277 -1.36 -11.10 0.78
C ARG A 277 -2.10 -10.14 1.69
N GLN A 278 -2.96 -9.27 1.14
CA GLN A 278 -3.78 -8.34 1.92
C GLN A 278 -4.68 -9.08 2.92
N LEU A 279 -5.40 -10.11 2.48
CA LEU A 279 -6.24 -10.94 3.35
C LEU A 279 -5.44 -11.65 4.47
N THR A 280 -4.20 -12.07 4.18
CA THR A 280 -3.32 -12.69 5.18
C THR A 280 -2.95 -11.69 6.29
N TRP A 281 -2.72 -10.43 5.94
CA TRP A 281 -2.44 -9.38 6.90
C TRP A 281 -3.69 -8.96 7.69
N LEU A 282 -4.82 -8.76 7.00
CA LEU A 282 -6.09 -8.33 7.60
C LEU A 282 -6.55 -9.28 8.72
N ARG A 283 -6.38 -10.60 8.54
CA ARG A 283 -6.72 -11.60 9.57
C ARG A 283 -5.86 -11.54 10.83
N LYS A 284 -4.76 -10.80 10.79
CA LYS A 284 -3.83 -10.66 11.93
C LYS A 284 -4.02 -9.34 12.69
N ILE A 285 -4.88 -8.43 12.20
CA ILE A 285 -5.13 -7.15 12.86
C ILE A 285 -5.98 -7.42 14.09
N PRO A 286 -5.48 -7.17 15.30
CA PRO A 286 -6.27 -7.31 16.50
C PRO A 286 -7.37 -6.24 16.54
N LEU A 287 -8.50 -6.55 17.17
CA LEU A 287 -9.60 -5.62 17.41
C LEU A 287 -10.28 -5.03 16.15
N ALA A 288 -10.02 -5.56 14.96
CA ALA A 288 -10.75 -5.17 13.76
C ALA A 288 -12.16 -5.79 13.77
N HIS A 289 -13.16 -4.97 13.44
CA HIS A 289 -14.51 -5.47 13.13
C HIS A 289 -14.48 -6.05 11.70
N THR A 290 -14.64 -7.37 11.60
CA THR A 290 -14.66 -8.05 10.30
C THR A 290 -16.07 -8.05 9.73
N LEU A 291 -16.21 -7.63 8.46
CA LEU A 291 -17.44 -7.61 7.70
C LEU A 291 -17.21 -8.30 6.36
N ASP A 292 -18.19 -9.07 5.88
CA ASP A 292 -18.16 -9.66 4.55
C ASP A 292 -19.05 -8.85 3.58
N PRO A 293 -18.44 -8.12 2.61
CA PRO A 293 -19.21 -7.27 1.68
C PRO A 293 -20.08 -8.07 0.69
N TYR A 294 -19.91 -9.41 0.61
CA TYR A 294 -20.65 -10.26 -0.29
C TYR A 294 -21.74 -11.11 0.39
N ALA A 295 -21.58 -11.38 1.68
CA ALA A 295 -22.52 -12.19 2.46
C ALA A 295 -23.42 -11.35 3.36
N ASP A 296 -22.89 -10.27 3.93
CA ASP A 296 -23.63 -9.45 4.89
C ASP A 296 -24.41 -8.33 4.18
N SER A 297 -25.73 -8.46 4.04
CA SER A 297 -26.57 -7.41 3.44
C SER A 297 -26.48 -6.07 4.17
N ASP A 298 -26.18 -6.08 5.45
CA ASP A 298 -26.19 -4.92 6.34
C ASP A 298 -24.79 -4.40 6.68
N TYR A 299 -23.73 -4.87 6.01
CA TYR A 299 -22.35 -4.47 6.33
C TYR A 299 -22.12 -2.96 6.30
N VAL A 300 -22.82 -2.25 5.40
CA VAL A 300 -22.75 -0.78 5.29
C VAL A 300 -23.33 -0.13 6.53
N GLN A 301 -24.50 -0.58 6.99
CA GLN A 301 -25.18 -0.03 8.19
C GLN A 301 -24.36 -0.34 9.46
N THR A 302 -23.79 -1.54 9.54
CA THR A 302 -22.92 -1.95 10.65
C THR A 302 -21.67 -1.06 10.71
N ALA A 303 -20.99 -0.85 9.58
CA ALA A 303 -19.81 0.02 9.52
C ALA A 303 -20.17 1.48 9.88
N LEU A 304 -21.30 1.98 9.39
CA LEU A 304 -21.78 3.33 9.71
C LEU A 304 -22.11 3.50 11.21
N ALA A 305 -22.74 2.51 11.82
CA ALA A 305 -23.03 2.52 13.26
C ALA A 305 -21.75 2.55 14.09
N LEU A 306 -20.74 1.74 13.71
CA LEU A 306 -19.43 1.75 14.35
C LEU A 306 -18.73 3.11 14.21
N ALA A 307 -18.74 3.70 13.00
CA ALA A 307 -18.14 5.01 12.80
C ALA A 307 -18.81 6.12 13.62
N ARG A 308 -20.16 6.15 13.65
CA ARG A 308 -20.91 7.11 14.47
C ARG A 308 -20.57 6.96 15.95
N ARG A 309 -20.59 5.75 16.49
CA ARG A 309 -20.25 5.50 17.89
C ARG A 309 -18.84 5.97 18.20
N HIS A 310 -17.87 5.62 17.38
CA HIS A 310 -16.47 5.98 17.62
C HIS A 310 -16.22 7.51 17.64
N PHE A 311 -16.86 8.25 16.76
CA PHE A 311 -16.67 9.70 16.68
C PHE A 311 -17.51 10.51 17.69
N GLN A 312 -18.62 9.95 18.19
CA GLN A 312 -19.54 10.63 19.11
C GLN A 312 -19.23 10.34 20.59
N GLU A 313 -18.57 9.23 20.90
CA GLU A 313 -18.05 8.91 22.24
C GLU A 313 -16.69 9.58 22.49
#